data_b9b52aa5ed4e1962cda71bb40bdb9bec
#
_entry.id   b9b52aa5ed4e1962cda71bb40bdb9bec
#
_cell.length_a   1.000
_cell.length_b   1.000
_cell.length_c   1.000
_cell.angle_alpha   90.00
_cell.angle_beta   90.00
_cell.angle_gamma   90.00
#
_symmetry.space_group_name_H-M   'P 1'
#
loop_
_entity.id
_entity.type
_entity.pdbx_description
1 polymer ?
#
loop_
_entity_poly.entity_id
_entity_poly.type
_entity_poly.pdbx_seq_one_letter_code
_entity_poly.pdbx_strand_id
1 'polypeptide(L)'
;MVSTPELMAWTAVVTAAMLALAWLAERLPFFKTAIAVVEDALSAVYLTAGLSVVMISVVTRYVFNNPLGWADEFARVFVAWGAMFGFSVALRERRHIGVDLLYTAVSDRAKHGMDLLANFIGLVFAAFMSVTGWKLVVFLKMLGLKSIYTDIPEWILQLIIPLGFLLFALQFAINLFDVLRGREPIHEEVAGV
;
A
#
# COMPACT_ATOMS: atom_id res chain seq x y z
N MET A 1 20.42 9.59 15.46
CA MET A 1 18.99 9.86 15.67
C MET A 1 18.64 11.01 14.73
N VAL A 2 17.79 10.81 13.74
CA VAL A 2 17.34 11.91 12.87
C VAL A 2 16.38 12.76 13.69
N SER A 3 16.60 14.07 13.69
CA SER A 3 15.75 15.00 14.45
C SER A 3 14.33 15.05 13.88
N THR A 4 13.35 15.36 14.71
CA THR A 4 11.96 15.53 14.28
C THR A 4 11.78 16.50 13.10
N PRO A 5 12.50 17.64 13.01
CA PRO A 5 12.41 18.54 11.87
C PRO A 5 12.91 17.92 10.55
N GLU A 6 13.95 17.08 10.58
CA GLU A 6 14.41 16.38 9.39
C GLU A 6 13.38 15.35 8.89
N LEU A 7 12.70 14.67 9.81
CA LEU A 7 11.62 13.74 9.45
C LEU A 7 10.49 14.47 8.73
N MET A 8 10.08 15.63 9.27
CA MET A 8 9.03 16.46 8.66
C MET A 8 9.46 17.00 7.29
N ALA A 9 10.73 17.42 7.14
CA ALA A 9 11.26 17.87 5.87
C ALA A 9 11.25 16.76 4.80
N TRP A 10 11.72 15.56 5.14
CA TRP A 10 11.69 14.41 4.21
C TRP A 10 10.25 14.00 3.86
N THR A 11 9.32 14.02 4.81
CA THR A 11 7.91 13.75 4.53
C THR A 11 7.34 14.77 3.54
N ALA A 12 7.64 16.05 3.71
CA ALA A 12 7.21 17.10 2.77
C ALA A 12 7.81 16.90 1.36
N VAL A 13 9.07 16.51 1.28
CA VAL A 13 9.75 16.22 -0.01
C VAL A 13 9.08 15.01 -0.70
N VAL A 14 8.82 13.92 0.02
CA VAL A 14 8.15 12.74 -0.53
C VAL A 14 6.73 13.09 -0.99
N THR A 15 5.98 13.84 -0.18
CA THR A 15 4.63 14.29 -0.54
C THR A 15 4.65 15.13 -1.83
N ALA A 16 5.56 16.09 -1.95
CA ALA A 16 5.70 16.91 -3.14
C ALA A 16 6.11 16.09 -4.37
N ALA A 17 7.02 15.13 -4.19
CA ALA A 17 7.42 14.22 -5.26
C ALA A 17 6.27 13.33 -5.75
N MET A 18 5.44 12.81 -4.83
CA MET A 18 4.26 12.02 -5.20
C MET A 18 3.20 12.84 -5.93
N LEU A 19 2.98 14.08 -5.52
CA LEU A 19 2.11 15.01 -6.26
C LEU A 19 2.64 15.28 -7.67
N ALA A 20 3.94 15.50 -7.83
CA ALA A 20 4.54 15.70 -9.15
C ALA A 20 4.43 14.45 -10.04
N LEU A 21 4.65 13.25 -9.47
CA LEU A 21 4.48 11.99 -10.19
C LEU A 21 3.02 11.73 -10.56
N ALA A 22 2.08 12.01 -9.68
CA ALA A 22 0.65 11.88 -9.98
C ALA A 22 0.23 12.84 -11.11
N TRP A 23 0.71 14.09 -11.09
CA TRP A 23 0.48 15.04 -12.17
C TRP A 23 1.05 14.56 -13.52
N LEU A 24 2.25 13.94 -13.50
CA LEU A 24 2.87 13.35 -14.68
C LEU A 24 2.09 12.12 -15.17
N ALA A 25 1.65 11.26 -14.25
CA ALA A 25 0.86 10.07 -14.55
C ALA A 25 -0.46 10.41 -15.22
N GLU A 26 -1.06 11.56 -14.92
CA GLU A 26 -2.26 12.04 -15.60
C GLU A 26 -2.02 12.47 -17.04
N ARG A 27 -0.82 12.94 -17.35
CA ARG A 27 -0.42 13.29 -18.71
C ARG A 27 -0.17 12.07 -19.60
N LEU A 28 0.11 10.92 -18.97
CA LEU A 28 0.49 9.67 -19.63
C LEU A 28 -0.49 8.56 -19.22
N PRO A 29 -1.66 8.42 -19.87
CA PRO A 29 -2.66 7.42 -19.50
C PRO A 29 -2.11 5.99 -19.56
N PHE A 30 -1.17 5.70 -20.44
CA PHE A 30 -0.46 4.43 -20.50
C PHE A 30 0.25 4.09 -19.17
N PHE A 31 0.80 5.09 -18.49
CA PHE A 31 1.52 4.90 -17.23
C PHE A 31 0.57 4.48 -16.08
N LYS A 32 -0.61 5.11 -15.98
CA LYS A 32 -1.64 4.69 -15.01
C LYS A 32 -2.07 3.23 -15.24
N THR A 33 -2.32 2.86 -16.50
CA THR A 33 -2.74 1.50 -16.84
C THR A 33 -1.63 0.48 -16.56
N ALA A 34 -0.38 0.81 -16.89
CA ALA A 34 0.75 -0.07 -16.62
C ALA A 34 0.95 -0.34 -15.12
N ILE A 35 0.89 0.72 -14.29
CA ILE A 35 0.97 0.57 -12.82
C ILE A 35 -0.19 -0.31 -12.33
N ALA A 36 -1.41 -0.07 -12.79
CA ALA A 36 -2.59 -0.82 -12.40
C ALA A 36 -2.43 -2.32 -12.68
N VAL A 37 -2.05 -2.69 -13.91
CA VAL A 37 -1.84 -4.09 -14.29
C VAL A 37 -0.74 -4.75 -13.47
N VAL A 38 0.35 -4.04 -13.20
CA VAL A 38 1.45 -4.56 -12.39
C VAL A 38 1.01 -4.77 -10.93
N GLU A 39 0.31 -3.83 -10.33
CA GLU A 39 -0.22 -3.95 -8.96
C GLU A 39 -1.19 -5.13 -8.84
N ASP A 40 -2.13 -5.28 -9.78
CA ASP A 40 -3.10 -6.37 -9.81
C ASP A 40 -2.41 -7.73 -9.93
N ALA A 41 -1.47 -7.85 -10.86
CA ALA A 41 -0.72 -9.09 -11.08
C ALA A 41 0.14 -9.44 -9.85
N LEU A 42 0.86 -8.47 -9.28
CA LEU A 42 1.69 -8.70 -8.10
C LEU A 42 0.85 -9.06 -6.87
N SER A 43 -0.27 -8.39 -6.65
CA SER A 43 -1.19 -8.72 -5.55
C SER A 43 -1.68 -10.17 -5.67
N ALA A 44 -2.16 -10.57 -6.85
CA ALA A 44 -2.66 -11.92 -7.10
C ALA A 44 -1.56 -12.97 -6.91
N VAL A 45 -0.37 -12.75 -7.47
CA VAL A 45 0.75 -13.68 -7.39
C VAL A 45 1.23 -13.84 -5.94
N TYR A 46 1.47 -12.73 -5.23
CA TYR A 46 1.98 -12.79 -3.86
C TYR A 46 0.97 -13.39 -2.88
N LEU A 47 -0.32 -13.04 -2.99
CA LEU A 47 -1.36 -13.62 -2.13
C LEU A 47 -1.55 -15.11 -2.41
N THR A 48 -1.58 -15.53 -3.68
CA THR A 48 -1.69 -16.95 -4.04
C THR A 48 -0.47 -17.73 -3.58
N ALA A 49 0.74 -17.21 -3.79
CA ALA A 49 1.97 -17.84 -3.32
C ALA A 49 1.99 -17.93 -1.79
N GLY A 50 1.64 -16.85 -1.10
CA GLY A 50 1.56 -16.82 0.36
C GLY A 50 0.59 -17.85 0.91
N LEU A 51 -0.62 -17.91 0.37
CA LEU A 51 -1.63 -18.88 0.77
C LEU A 51 -1.16 -20.32 0.49
N SER A 52 -0.52 -20.57 -0.64
CA SER A 52 0.03 -21.88 -0.99
C SER A 52 1.12 -22.32 0.01
N VAL A 53 2.02 -21.42 0.38
CA VAL A 53 3.08 -21.70 1.38
C VAL A 53 2.47 -21.96 2.76
N VAL A 54 1.45 -21.20 3.16
CA VAL A 54 0.71 -21.45 4.42
C VAL A 54 0.08 -22.85 4.39
N MET A 55 -0.59 -23.22 3.31
CA MET A 55 -1.20 -24.56 3.16
C MET A 55 -0.17 -25.66 3.25
N ILE A 56 0.98 -25.52 2.57
CA ILE A 56 2.08 -26.48 2.65
C ILE A 56 2.61 -26.57 4.10
N SER A 57 2.82 -25.43 4.79
CA SER A 57 3.27 -25.39 6.18
C SER A 57 2.31 -26.12 7.11
N VAL A 58 1.00 -25.90 6.93
CA VAL A 58 -0.03 -26.58 7.73
C VAL A 58 -0.02 -28.11 7.49
N VAL A 59 -0.01 -28.53 6.23
CA VAL A 59 0.00 -29.96 5.89
C VAL A 59 1.26 -30.65 6.40
N THR A 60 2.44 -30.06 6.22
CA THR A 60 3.70 -30.66 6.69
C THR A 60 3.77 -30.73 8.22
N ARG A 61 3.21 -29.75 8.91
CA ARG A 61 3.18 -29.71 10.39
C ARG A 61 2.22 -30.75 10.97
N TYR A 62 1.01 -30.86 10.44
CA TYR A 62 -0.06 -31.66 11.06
C TYR A 62 -0.20 -33.06 10.45
N VAL A 63 0.11 -33.26 9.16
CA VAL A 63 0.02 -34.58 8.51
C VAL A 63 1.33 -35.33 8.59
N PHE A 64 2.43 -34.64 8.29
CA PHE A 64 3.75 -35.27 8.24
C PHE A 64 4.55 -35.10 9.54
N ASN A 65 4.01 -34.36 10.52
CA ASN A 65 4.67 -34.06 11.80
C ASN A 65 6.10 -33.46 11.63
N ASN A 66 6.32 -32.75 10.52
CA ASN A 66 7.59 -32.17 10.14
C ASN A 66 7.42 -30.66 9.86
N PRO A 67 7.57 -29.78 10.86
CA PRO A 67 7.41 -28.34 10.70
C PRO A 67 8.54 -27.75 9.86
N LEU A 68 8.18 -27.01 8.81
CA LEU A 68 9.11 -26.29 7.94
C LEU A 68 9.29 -24.85 8.45
N GLY A 69 10.37 -24.55 9.16
CA GLY A 69 10.60 -23.23 9.73
C GLY A 69 10.70 -22.11 8.69
N TRP A 70 11.27 -22.38 7.54
CA TRP A 70 11.36 -21.42 6.44
C TRP A 70 9.99 -21.05 5.83
N ALA A 71 9.03 -21.99 5.88
CA ALA A 71 7.71 -21.75 5.28
C ALA A 71 6.93 -20.66 6.02
N ASP A 72 7.01 -20.62 7.35
CA ASP A 72 6.35 -19.59 8.16
C ASP A 72 6.94 -18.18 7.88
N GLU A 73 8.21 -18.11 7.52
CA GLU A 73 8.88 -16.87 7.16
C GLU A 73 8.47 -16.38 5.76
N PHE A 74 8.56 -17.25 4.75
CA PHE A 74 8.12 -16.91 3.40
C PHE A 74 6.62 -16.58 3.34
N ALA A 75 5.78 -17.30 4.08
CA ALA A 75 4.36 -17.01 4.17
C ALA A 75 4.11 -15.57 4.65
N ARG A 76 4.78 -15.14 5.73
CA ARG A 76 4.66 -13.77 6.23
C ARG A 76 5.08 -12.73 5.20
N VAL A 77 6.20 -12.98 4.50
CA VAL A 77 6.70 -12.07 3.47
C VAL A 77 5.72 -11.97 2.31
N PHE A 78 5.29 -13.10 1.74
CA PHE A 78 4.37 -13.11 0.60
C PHE A 78 3.01 -12.49 0.95
N VAL A 79 2.46 -12.80 2.12
CA VAL A 79 1.19 -12.20 2.56
C VAL A 79 1.35 -10.68 2.77
N ALA A 80 2.45 -10.23 3.38
CA ALA A 80 2.70 -8.81 3.58
C ALA A 80 2.83 -8.05 2.25
N TRP A 81 3.60 -8.57 1.30
CA TRP A 81 3.73 -7.98 -0.03
C TRP A 81 2.40 -8.00 -0.80
N GLY A 82 1.71 -9.13 -0.79
CA GLY A 82 0.40 -9.27 -1.43
C GLY A 82 -0.64 -8.32 -0.84
N ALA A 83 -0.68 -8.18 0.50
CA ALA A 83 -1.58 -7.27 1.17
C ALA A 83 -1.29 -5.81 0.81
N MET A 84 -0.02 -5.39 0.76
CA MET A 84 0.34 -4.02 0.38
C MET A 84 -0.08 -3.70 -1.06
N PHE A 85 0.18 -4.60 -2.02
CA PHE A 85 -0.34 -4.41 -3.39
C PHE A 85 -1.87 -4.43 -3.43
N GLY A 86 -2.51 -5.36 -2.72
CA GLY A 86 -3.97 -5.45 -2.65
C GLY A 86 -4.63 -4.20 -2.05
N PHE A 87 -4.03 -3.58 -1.04
CA PHE A 87 -4.50 -2.30 -0.50
C PHE A 87 -4.34 -1.15 -1.50
N SER A 88 -3.24 -1.13 -2.29
CA SER A 88 -3.08 -0.15 -3.36
C SER A 88 -4.17 -0.28 -4.42
N VAL A 89 -4.50 -1.52 -4.82
CA VAL A 89 -5.61 -1.83 -5.72
C VAL A 89 -6.95 -1.35 -5.14
N ALA A 90 -7.23 -1.66 -3.88
CA ALA A 90 -8.45 -1.24 -3.20
C ALA A 90 -8.58 0.30 -3.13
N LEU A 91 -7.47 1.01 -2.91
CA LEU A 91 -7.42 2.47 -2.95
C LEU A 91 -7.73 3.02 -4.35
N ARG A 92 -7.20 2.38 -5.39
CA ARG A 92 -7.46 2.77 -6.79
C ARG A 92 -8.92 2.56 -7.17
N GLU A 93 -9.50 1.43 -6.79
CA GLU A 93 -10.90 1.11 -7.06
C GLU A 93 -11.88 1.86 -6.15
N ARG A 94 -11.34 2.65 -5.21
CA ARG A 94 -12.13 3.40 -4.21
C ARG A 94 -13.17 2.54 -3.49
N ARG A 95 -12.95 1.23 -3.43
CA ARG A 95 -13.76 0.27 -2.67
C ARG A 95 -13.49 0.35 -1.17
N HIS A 96 -13.21 1.56 -0.67
CA HIS A 96 -13.32 1.74 0.76
C HIS A 96 -14.77 1.54 1.10
N ILE A 97 -15.00 0.66 2.08
CA ILE A 97 -16.27 0.58 2.78
C ILE A 97 -16.48 1.98 3.34
N GLY A 98 -16.99 2.84 2.46
CA GLY A 98 -17.37 4.18 2.82
C GLY A 98 -18.39 4.03 3.93
N VAL A 99 -18.42 4.99 4.81
CA VAL A 99 -19.52 5.14 5.73
C VAL A 99 -20.68 5.63 4.87
N ASP A 100 -21.24 4.74 4.01
CA ASP A 100 -22.31 5.05 3.05
C ASP A 100 -23.46 5.77 3.75
N LEU A 101 -23.67 5.43 5.02
CA LEU A 101 -24.67 6.08 5.86
C LEU A 101 -24.39 7.58 6.07
N LEU A 102 -23.12 7.98 6.18
CA LEU A 102 -22.73 9.38 6.32
C LEU A 102 -22.79 10.08 4.96
N TYR A 103 -22.37 9.39 3.90
CA TYR A 103 -22.38 9.90 2.53
C TYR A 103 -23.80 10.18 2.01
N THR A 104 -24.80 9.37 2.39
CA THR A 104 -26.20 9.57 2.00
C THR A 104 -26.86 10.74 2.76
N ALA A 105 -26.33 11.13 3.93
CA ALA A 105 -26.90 12.16 4.77
C ALA A 105 -26.33 13.58 4.50
N VAL A 106 -25.24 13.72 3.70
CA VAL A 106 -24.56 15.01 3.50
C VAL A 106 -24.75 15.54 2.08
N SER A 107 -24.66 16.87 1.92
CA SER A 107 -24.73 17.53 0.61
C SER A 107 -23.51 17.23 -0.26
N ASP A 108 -23.64 17.32 -1.58
CA ASP A 108 -22.57 17.01 -2.54
C ASP A 108 -21.31 17.87 -2.35
N ARG A 109 -21.47 19.13 -1.90
CA ARG A 109 -20.32 19.97 -1.54
C ARG A 109 -19.56 19.43 -0.32
N ALA A 110 -20.29 18.89 0.66
CA ALA A 110 -19.67 18.29 1.85
C ALA A 110 -18.95 16.98 1.50
N LYS A 111 -19.54 16.15 0.62
CA LYS A 111 -18.88 14.93 0.10
C LYS A 111 -17.55 15.27 -0.55
N HIS A 112 -17.55 16.23 -1.48
CA HIS A 112 -16.32 16.67 -2.16
C HIS A 112 -15.25 17.16 -1.17
N GLY A 113 -15.65 17.94 -0.15
CA GLY A 113 -14.74 18.38 0.90
C GLY A 113 -14.17 17.24 1.75
N MET A 114 -14.99 16.24 2.06
CA MET A 114 -14.59 15.05 2.81
C MET A 114 -13.59 14.19 2.02
N ASP A 115 -13.86 13.98 0.72
CA ASP A 115 -12.95 13.23 -0.16
C ASP A 115 -11.60 13.91 -0.31
N LEU A 116 -11.60 15.23 -0.46
CA LEU A 116 -10.38 16.00 -0.57
C LEU A 116 -9.55 15.92 0.71
N LEU A 117 -10.20 16.04 1.87
CA LEU A 117 -9.55 15.94 3.17
C LEU A 117 -9.01 14.52 3.41
N ALA A 118 -9.80 13.50 3.13
CA ALA A 118 -9.41 12.10 3.32
C ALA A 118 -8.19 11.74 2.46
N ASN A 119 -8.21 12.09 1.17
CA ASN A 119 -7.09 11.83 0.27
C ASN A 119 -5.84 12.63 0.66
N PHE A 120 -5.99 13.87 1.12
CA PHE A 120 -4.86 14.66 1.59
C PHE A 120 -4.23 14.09 2.87
N ILE A 121 -5.04 13.75 3.86
CA ILE A 121 -4.56 13.11 5.11
C ILE A 121 -3.90 11.77 4.79
N GLY A 122 -4.52 10.95 3.93
CA GLY A 122 -3.98 9.67 3.48
C GLY A 122 -2.62 9.83 2.80
N LEU A 123 -2.48 10.82 1.92
CA LEU A 123 -1.21 11.13 1.24
C LEU A 123 -0.10 11.50 2.24
N VAL A 124 -0.37 12.42 3.17
CA VAL A 124 0.62 12.86 4.17
C VAL A 124 0.99 11.70 5.09
N PHE A 125 0.01 10.91 5.52
CA PHE A 125 0.25 9.74 6.37
C PHE A 125 1.10 8.68 5.63
N ALA A 126 0.76 8.36 4.39
CA ALA A 126 1.51 7.39 3.60
C ALA A 126 2.95 7.85 3.33
N ALA A 127 3.15 9.14 3.02
CA ALA A 127 4.49 9.72 2.87
C ALA A 127 5.30 9.64 4.18
N PHE A 128 4.68 9.96 5.32
CA PHE A 128 5.31 9.85 6.63
C PHE A 128 5.72 8.40 6.95
N MET A 129 4.83 7.45 6.70
CA MET A 129 5.10 6.02 6.92
C MET A 129 6.18 5.48 5.98
N SER A 130 6.23 5.93 4.73
CA SER A 130 7.30 5.58 3.79
C SER A 130 8.67 6.05 4.29
N VAL A 131 8.78 7.31 4.72
CA VAL A 131 10.03 7.86 5.27
C VAL A 131 10.45 7.13 6.55
N THR A 132 9.51 6.84 7.44
CA THR A 132 9.75 6.10 8.68
C THR A 132 10.17 4.66 8.40
N GLY A 133 9.50 4.01 7.46
CA GLY A 133 9.84 2.67 6.98
C GLY A 133 11.24 2.60 6.37
N TRP A 134 11.63 3.62 5.61
CA TRP A 134 12.99 3.71 5.08
C TRP A 134 14.05 3.78 6.19
N LYS A 135 13.78 4.55 7.25
CA LYS A 135 14.66 4.62 8.41
C LYS A 135 14.78 3.27 9.11
N LEU A 136 13.68 2.53 9.24
CA LEU A 136 13.69 1.18 9.79
C LEU A 136 14.59 0.26 8.96
N VAL A 137 14.48 0.29 7.64
CA VAL A 137 15.33 -0.51 6.73
C VAL A 137 16.82 -0.19 6.92
N VAL A 138 17.16 1.10 6.97
CA VAL A 138 18.54 1.54 7.20
C VAL A 138 19.04 1.07 8.58
N PHE A 139 18.22 1.18 9.60
CA PHE A 139 18.55 0.72 10.96
C PHE A 139 18.80 -0.78 11.01
N LEU A 140 17.92 -1.60 10.42
CA LEU A 140 18.09 -3.06 10.34
C LEU A 140 19.35 -3.45 9.56
N LYS A 141 19.66 -2.71 8.49
CA LYS A 141 20.90 -2.90 7.74
C LYS A 141 22.14 -2.62 8.58
N MET A 142 22.13 -1.58 9.43
CA MET A 142 23.20 -1.26 10.37
C MET A 142 23.40 -2.34 11.43
N LEU A 143 22.32 -2.96 11.90
CA LEU A 143 22.37 -4.05 12.87
C LEU A 143 22.90 -5.36 12.29
N GLY A 144 22.89 -5.51 10.96
CA GLY A 144 23.35 -6.73 10.28
C GLY A 144 22.52 -7.97 10.60
N LEU A 145 21.26 -7.78 11.04
CA LEU A 145 20.36 -8.87 11.40
C LEU A 145 20.00 -9.71 10.18
N LYS A 146 20.00 -11.02 10.38
CA LYS A 146 19.57 -12.01 9.38
C LYS A 146 18.39 -12.80 9.91
N SER A 147 17.60 -13.30 9.01
CA SER A 147 16.56 -14.26 9.31
C SER A 147 17.12 -15.55 9.90
N ILE A 148 16.36 -16.17 10.81
CA ILE A 148 16.79 -17.37 11.55
C ILE A 148 16.82 -18.61 10.65
N TYR A 149 15.95 -18.70 9.64
CA TYR A 149 15.78 -19.89 8.83
C TYR A 149 16.37 -19.80 7.42
N THR A 150 16.46 -18.59 6.87
CA THR A 150 16.84 -18.37 5.45
C THR A 150 18.16 -17.63 5.30
N ASP A 151 18.80 -17.17 6.39
CA ASP A 151 19.99 -16.31 6.36
C ASP A 151 19.84 -15.01 5.52
N ILE A 152 18.62 -14.73 5.04
CA ILE A 152 18.32 -13.51 4.29
C ILE A 152 18.43 -12.30 5.22
N PRO A 153 19.11 -11.22 4.82
CA PRO A 153 19.17 -10.01 5.63
C PRO A 153 17.76 -9.44 5.89
N GLU A 154 17.44 -9.20 7.17
CA GLU A 154 16.12 -8.76 7.63
C GLU A 154 15.67 -7.45 6.95
N TRP A 155 16.60 -6.56 6.63
CA TRP A 155 16.31 -5.30 5.97
C TRP A 155 15.68 -5.47 4.58
N ILE A 156 16.00 -6.59 3.86
CA ILE A 156 15.40 -6.89 2.55
C ILE A 156 13.93 -7.26 2.71
N LEU A 157 13.61 -8.05 3.74
CA LEU A 157 12.24 -8.48 4.01
C LEU A 157 11.35 -7.30 4.41
N GLN A 158 11.92 -6.30 5.07
CA GLN A 158 11.22 -5.10 5.54
C GLN A 158 11.11 -3.98 4.48
N LEU A 159 11.69 -4.14 3.30
CA LEU A 159 11.54 -3.18 2.19
C LEU A 159 10.08 -2.97 1.75
N ILE A 160 9.22 -3.93 2.05
CA ILE A 160 7.79 -3.81 1.73
C ILE A 160 7.14 -2.58 2.39
N ILE A 161 7.59 -2.22 3.59
CA ILE A 161 7.01 -1.10 4.35
C ILE A 161 7.19 0.22 3.59
N PRO A 162 8.44 0.70 3.32
CA PRO A 162 8.61 1.95 2.61
C PRO A 162 8.06 1.93 1.18
N LEU A 163 8.21 0.80 0.46
CA LEU A 163 7.74 0.69 -0.92
C LEU A 163 6.21 0.63 -1.00
N GLY A 164 5.56 -0.15 -0.13
CA GLY A 164 4.10 -0.23 -0.08
C GLY A 164 3.46 1.12 0.27
N PHE A 165 3.99 1.83 1.27
CA PHE A 165 3.49 3.17 1.60
C PHE A 165 3.81 4.21 0.53
N LEU A 166 4.85 4.02 -0.28
CA LEU A 166 5.15 4.87 -1.43
C LEU A 166 4.09 4.71 -2.53
N LEU A 167 3.66 3.46 -2.78
CA LEU A 167 2.54 3.16 -3.68
C LEU A 167 1.23 3.78 -3.17
N PHE A 168 0.94 3.67 -1.86
CA PHE A 168 -0.24 4.32 -1.27
C PHE A 168 -0.20 5.83 -1.43
N ALA A 169 0.94 6.46 -1.18
CA ALA A 169 1.11 7.89 -1.37
C ALA A 169 0.83 8.30 -2.82
N LEU A 170 1.29 7.50 -3.79
CA LEU A 170 1.02 7.74 -5.20
C LEU A 170 -0.48 7.60 -5.52
N GLN A 171 -1.16 6.57 -5.02
CA GLN A 171 -2.59 6.38 -5.25
C GLN A 171 -3.43 7.49 -4.60
N PHE A 172 -3.11 7.89 -3.37
CA PHE A 172 -3.77 9.04 -2.73
C PHE A 172 -3.54 10.33 -3.51
N ALA A 173 -2.35 10.56 -4.06
CA ALA A 173 -2.05 11.72 -4.87
C ALA A 173 -2.86 11.71 -6.18
N ILE A 174 -2.97 10.56 -6.85
CA ILE A 174 -3.79 10.39 -8.06
C ILE A 174 -5.27 10.65 -7.74
N ASN A 175 -5.80 10.03 -6.67
CA ASN A 175 -7.18 10.23 -6.24
C ASN A 175 -7.46 11.69 -5.87
N LEU A 176 -6.52 12.38 -5.23
CA LEU A 176 -6.64 13.79 -4.91
C LEU A 176 -6.79 14.65 -6.16
N PHE A 177 -6.00 14.39 -7.22
CA PHE A 177 -6.12 15.10 -8.50
C PHE A 177 -7.44 14.79 -9.21
N ASP A 178 -7.91 13.54 -9.16
CA ASP A 178 -9.20 13.17 -9.75
C ASP A 178 -10.36 13.91 -9.06
N VAL A 179 -10.34 14.02 -7.72
CA VAL A 179 -11.32 14.79 -6.94
C VAL A 179 -11.24 16.27 -7.27
N LEU A 180 -10.05 16.86 -7.35
CA LEU A 180 -9.87 18.29 -7.71
C LEU A 180 -10.39 18.64 -9.10
N ARG A 181 -10.43 17.69 -10.03
CA ARG A 181 -10.93 17.86 -11.39
C ARG A 181 -12.42 17.54 -11.55
N GLY A 182 -13.09 17.20 -10.47
CA GLY A 182 -14.51 16.82 -10.50
C GLY A 182 -14.77 15.53 -11.27
N ARG A 183 -13.76 14.67 -11.41
CA ARG A 183 -13.96 13.29 -11.85
C ARG A 183 -14.50 12.52 -10.68
N GLU A 184 -15.83 12.52 -10.55
CA GLU A 184 -16.50 11.75 -9.51
C GLU A 184 -16.10 10.26 -9.64
N PRO A 185 -15.90 9.57 -8.51
CA PRO A 185 -15.83 8.13 -8.53
C PRO A 185 -17.14 7.64 -9.18
N ILE A 186 -17.00 6.75 -10.15
CA ILE A 186 -18.14 5.98 -10.64
C ILE A 186 -18.61 5.17 -9.44
N HIS A 187 -19.51 5.72 -8.65
CA HIS A 187 -20.38 4.91 -7.81
C HIS A 187 -21.22 4.15 -8.84
N GLU A 188 -20.81 2.94 -9.20
CA GLU A 188 -21.77 2.00 -9.73
C GLU A 188 -22.89 1.99 -8.67
N GLU A 189 -23.94 2.70 -8.97
CA GLU A 189 -25.25 2.44 -8.40
C GLU A 189 -25.36 0.92 -8.41
N VAL A 190 -25.33 0.32 -7.23
CA VAL A 190 -25.94 -0.98 -7.04
C VAL A 190 -27.43 -0.70 -7.23
N ALA A 191 -27.76 -0.49 -8.52
CA ALA A 191 -29.11 -0.41 -8.97
C ALA A 191 -29.71 -1.80 -8.78
N GLY A 192 -30.52 -1.89 -7.76
CA GLY A 192 -31.73 -2.67 -7.75
C GLY A 192 -31.62 -4.18 -7.97
N VAL A 193 -31.72 -4.93 -6.89
CA VAL A 193 -32.78 -5.97 -6.81
C VAL A 193 -33.52 -5.75 -5.51
#